data_305a46af6249e52e86758f8aa879bfcd
#
_entry.id   305a46af6249e52e86758f8aa879bfcd
#
_cell.length_a   1.000
_cell.length_b   1.000
_cell.length_c   1.000
_cell.angle_alpha   90.00
_cell.angle_beta   90.00
_cell.angle_gamma   90.00
#
_symmetry.space_group_name_H-M   'P 1'
#
loop_
_entity.id
_entity.type
_entity.pdbx_description
1 polymer ?
#
loop_
_entity_poly.entity_id
_entity_poly.type
_entity_poly.pdbx_seq_one_letter_code
_entity_poly.pdbx_strand_id
1 'polypeptide(L)'
;MTPNSENKPRVIIPRSFYDRPAPQVAPQLVGCRLVRIYNGRRLAGLITETEAYQGEEDLACHARVGLTPRTEPMYGPPGHAYIYFTYGMHWLLNAVTDKEGVPAAVLIRGL
;
A
#
# COMPACT_ATOMS: atom_id res chain seq x y z
N MET A 1 -4.50 -5.13 -6.80
CA MET A 1 -3.68 -6.31 -6.42
C MET A 1 -4.55 -7.55 -6.45
N THR A 2 -4.01 -8.66 -6.92
CA THR A 2 -4.73 -9.93 -6.98
C THR A 2 -3.85 -11.07 -6.46
N PRO A 3 -4.45 -12.18 -5.96
CA PRO A 3 -3.69 -13.37 -5.63
C PRO A 3 -2.99 -13.93 -6.87
N ASN A 4 -1.78 -14.47 -6.68
CA ASN A 4 -1.05 -15.12 -7.76
C ASN A 4 -1.53 -16.55 -7.91
N SER A 5 -2.43 -16.79 -8.86
CA SER A 5 -2.92 -18.12 -9.20
C SER A 5 -3.19 -18.19 -10.70
N GLU A 6 -2.41 -19.01 -11.42
CA GLU A 6 -2.55 -19.14 -12.88
C GLU A 6 -3.83 -19.86 -13.29
N ASN A 7 -4.32 -20.79 -12.44
CA ASN A 7 -5.43 -21.69 -12.76
C ASN A 7 -6.76 -21.29 -12.12
N LYS A 8 -6.82 -20.12 -11.47
CA LYS A 8 -8.03 -19.62 -10.82
C LYS A 8 -8.43 -18.28 -11.43
N PRO A 9 -9.73 -17.96 -11.42
CA PRO A 9 -10.14 -16.61 -11.78
C PRO A 9 -9.42 -15.58 -10.94
N ARG A 10 -8.99 -14.49 -11.57
CA ARG A 10 -8.34 -13.39 -10.86
C ARG A 10 -9.38 -12.62 -10.08
N VAL A 11 -9.15 -12.47 -8.80
CA VAL A 11 -10.03 -11.73 -7.90
C VAL A 11 -9.29 -10.48 -7.44
N ILE A 12 -9.91 -9.32 -7.63
CA ILE A 12 -9.38 -8.06 -7.13
C ILE A 12 -9.61 -8.03 -5.62
N ILE A 13 -8.55 -7.73 -4.87
CA ILE A 13 -8.64 -7.60 -3.42
C ILE A 13 -9.55 -6.40 -3.10
N PRO A 14 -10.65 -6.62 -2.34
CA PRO A 14 -11.57 -5.53 -2.02
C PRO A 14 -10.95 -4.53 -1.05
N ARG A 15 -11.47 -3.31 -1.02
CA ARG A 15 -10.98 -2.27 -0.10
C ARG A 15 -11.10 -2.66 1.37
N SER A 16 -12.09 -3.45 1.72
CA SER A 16 -12.27 -3.94 3.09
C SER A 16 -11.08 -4.75 3.59
N PHE A 17 -10.32 -5.37 2.70
CA PHE A 17 -9.09 -6.07 3.06
C PHE A 17 -8.07 -5.13 3.70
N TYR A 18 -8.02 -3.87 3.27
CA TYR A 18 -7.07 -2.87 3.73
C TYR A 18 -7.55 -2.14 4.99
N ASP A 19 -8.81 -2.29 5.36
CA ASP A 19 -9.40 -1.64 6.54
C ASP A 19 -9.04 -2.40 7.82
N ARG A 20 -7.74 -2.52 8.05
CA ARG A 20 -7.14 -3.22 9.18
C ARG A 20 -5.77 -2.59 9.47
N PRO A 21 -5.20 -2.77 10.67
CA PRO A 21 -3.86 -2.29 10.96
C PRO A 21 -2.81 -2.77 9.95
N ALA A 22 -1.88 -1.90 9.57
CA ALA A 22 -0.86 -2.21 8.58
C ALA A 22 -0.05 -3.48 8.87
N PRO A 23 0.32 -3.78 10.15
CA PRO A 23 1.03 -5.02 10.45
C PRO A 23 0.25 -6.30 10.13
N GLN A 24 -1.08 -6.23 10.05
CA GLN A 24 -1.91 -7.37 9.64
C GLN A 24 -1.98 -7.51 8.12
N VAL A 25 -2.01 -6.37 7.41
CA VAL A 25 -2.14 -6.34 5.96
C VAL A 25 -0.82 -6.69 5.26
N ALA A 26 0.29 -6.16 5.76
CA ALA A 26 1.59 -6.27 5.09
C ALA A 26 1.99 -7.70 4.71
N PRO A 27 1.97 -8.69 5.64
CA PRO A 27 2.39 -10.04 5.28
C PRO A 27 1.43 -10.72 4.32
N GLN A 28 0.15 -10.34 4.31
CA GLN A 28 -0.85 -10.94 3.43
C GLN A 28 -0.76 -10.41 2.00
N LEU A 29 -0.09 -9.28 1.77
CA LEU A 29 0.14 -8.76 0.43
C LEU A 29 1.30 -9.46 -0.29
N VAL A 30 2.23 -10.05 0.45
CA VAL A 30 3.31 -10.83 -0.16
C VAL A 30 2.70 -12.02 -0.90
N GLY A 31 3.10 -12.21 -2.15
CA GLY A 31 2.53 -13.24 -3.03
C GLY A 31 1.32 -12.79 -3.82
N CYS A 32 0.79 -11.59 -3.53
CA CYS A 32 -0.24 -10.99 -4.37
C CYS A 32 0.37 -10.34 -5.60
N ARG A 33 -0.44 -10.13 -6.62
CA ARG A 33 -0.02 -9.48 -7.86
C ARG A 33 -0.43 -8.01 -7.83
N LEU A 34 0.54 -7.13 -7.99
CA LEU A 34 0.28 -5.70 -8.21
C LEU A 34 0.06 -5.48 -9.69
N VAL A 35 -1.08 -4.91 -10.05
CA VAL A 35 -1.45 -4.66 -11.44
C VAL A 35 -1.63 -3.18 -11.67
N ARG A 36 -1.01 -2.65 -12.71
CA ARG A 36 -1.24 -1.30 -13.19
C ARG A 36 -1.66 -1.35 -14.65
N ILE A 37 -2.71 -0.61 -14.96
CA ILE A 37 -3.15 -0.41 -16.34
C ILE A 37 -2.78 1.01 -16.74
N TYR A 38 -1.96 1.14 -17.77
CA TYR A 38 -1.47 2.43 -18.24
C TYR A 38 -1.48 2.44 -19.79
N ASN A 39 -2.17 3.42 -20.37
CA ASN A 39 -2.30 3.55 -21.82
C ASN A 39 -2.74 2.25 -22.51
N GLY A 40 -3.71 1.55 -21.93
CA GLY A 40 -4.21 0.29 -22.45
C GLY A 40 -3.30 -0.91 -22.22
N ARG A 41 -2.12 -0.71 -21.64
CA ARG A 41 -1.20 -1.80 -21.31
C ARG A 41 -1.39 -2.24 -19.86
N ARG A 42 -1.29 -3.55 -19.67
CA ARG A 42 -1.36 -4.17 -18.36
C ARG A 42 0.05 -4.53 -17.90
N LEU A 43 0.49 -3.91 -16.83
CA LEU A 43 1.75 -4.23 -16.17
C LEU A 43 1.44 -4.93 -14.87
N ALA A 44 2.11 -6.03 -14.59
CA ALA A 44 1.87 -6.80 -13.38
C ALA A 44 3.19 -7.31 -12.80
N GLY A 45 3.28 -7.34 -11.47
CA GLY A 45 4.42 -7.88 -10.76
C GLY A 45 3.97 -8.57 -9.49
N LEU A 46 4.69 -9.61 -9.10
CA LEU A 46 4.43 -10.32 -7.85
C LEU A 46 5.07 -9.55 -6.69
N ILE A 47 4.29 -9.24 -5.66
CA ILE A 47 4.81 -8.56 -4.48
C ILE A 47 5.67 -9.53 -3.68
N THR A 48 6.94 -9.20 -3.48
CA THR A 48 7.90 -10.03 -2.77
C THR A 48 8.23 -9.52 -1.38
N GLU A 49 8.15 -8.20 -1.17
CA GLU A 49 8.49 -7.59 0.11
C GLU A 49 7.56 -6.43 0.43
N THR A 50 7.16 -6.33 1.69
CA THR A 50 6.33 -5.23 2.19
C THR A 50 6.87 -4.75 3.54
N GLU A 51 6.55 -3.48 3.87
CA GLU A 51 6.81 -2.90 5.19
C GLU A 51 5.55 -2.22 5.70
N ALA A 52 5.24 -2.43 6.98
CA ALA A 52 4.08 -1.82 7.62
C ALA A 52 4.49 -0.54 8.36
N TYR A 53 3.72 0.53 8.16
CA TYR A 53 3.85 1.80 8.88
C TYR A 53 2.51 2.13 9.52
N GLN A 54 2.50 2.32 10.84
CA GLN A 54 1.28 2.41 11.62
C GLN A 54 1.29 3.61 12.55
N GLY A 55 0.50 4.64 12.20
CA GLY A 55 0.22 5.77 13.05
C GLY A 55 1.32 6.82 13.15
N GLU A 56 1.00 7.93 13.83
CA GLU A 56 1.93 9.06 14.01
C GLU A 56 3.05 8.75 15.02
N GLU A 57 2.83 7.76 15.87
CA GLU A 57 3.82 7.34 16.87
C GLU A 57 4.93 6.48 16.30
N ASP A 58 4.75 5.93 15.12
CA ASP A 58 5.77 5.15 14.42
C ASP A 58 6.84 6.09 13.86
N LEU A 59 8.03 6.09 14.46
CA LEU A 59 9.12 6.99 14.06
C LEU A 59 9.59 6.77 12.62
N ALA A 60 9.38 5.58 12.05
CA ALA A 60 9.70 5.28 10.66
C ALA A 60 8.59 5.70 9.70
N CYS A 61 7.40 6.00 10.19
CA CYS A 61 6.27 6.41 9.40
C CYS A 61 6.38 7.88 8.98
N HIS A 62 6.00 8.18 7.72
CA HIS A 62 5.95 9.57 7.24
C HIS A 62 4.96 10.42 8.05
N ALA A 63 3.92 9.80 8.61
CA ALA A 63 2.90 10.48 9.40
C ALA A 63 3.39 10.94 10.78
N ARG A 64 4.62 10.62 11.20
CA ARG A 64 5.18 11.08 12.48
C ARG A 64 5.22 12.61 12.60
N VAL A 65 5.22 13.31 11.46
CA VAL A 65 5.16 14.78 11.43
C VAL A 65 3.73 15.32 11.49
N GLY A 66 2.73 14.43 11.58
CA GLY A 66 1.33 14.77 11.60
C GLY A 66 0.74 15.01 10.21
N LEU A 67 -0.48 15.51 10.17
CA LEU A 67 -1.20 15.78 8.94
C LEU A 67 -0.62 17.00 8.23
N THR A 68 -0.12 16.77 7.02
CA THR A 68 0.38 17.79 6.11
C THR A 68 -0.15 17.51 4.71
N PRO A 69 -0.07 18.44 3.75
CA PRO A 69 -0.46 18.15 2.37
C PRO A 69 0.26 16.93 1.79
N ARG A 70 1.49 16.68 2.23
CA ARG A 70 2.30 15.57 1.75
C ARG A 70 1.87 14.23 2.35
N THR A 71 1.41 14.22 3.60
CA THR A 71 1.00 12.99 4.31
C THR A 71 -0.51 12.77 4.27
N GLU A 72 -1.28 13.74 3.81
CA GLU A 72 -2.74 13.67 3.80
C GLU A 72 -3.30 12.36 3.24
N PRO A 73 -2.77 11.80 2.13
CA PRO A 73 -3.32 10.55 1.60
C PRO A 73 -3.28 9.38 2.58
N MET A 74 -2.33 9.36 3.52
CA MET A 74 -2.26 8.31 4.54
C MET A 74 -3.43 8.35 5.53
N TYR A 75 -4.08 9.52 5.66
CA TYR A 75 -5.23 9.72 6.54
C TYR A 75 -6.55 9.42 5.84
N GLY A 76 -6.49 9.12 4.55
CA GLY A 76 -7.66 8.86 3.74
C GLY A 76 -8.20 7.43 3.89
N PRO A 77 -9.20 7.08 3.08
CA PRO A 77 -9.81 5.75 3.12
C PRO A 77 -8.81 4.66 2.76
N PRO A 78 -8.95 3.45 3.36
CA PRO A 78 -8.07 2.33 3.03
C PRO A 78 -8.22 1.87 1.57
N GLY A 79 -7.18 1.20 1.07
CA GLY A 79 -7.16 0.64 -0.26
C GLY A 79 -6.79 1.61 -1.37
N HIS A 80 -6.44 2.85 -1.03
CA HIS A 80 -5.92 3.82 -1.98
C HIS A 80 -4.40 3.74 -2.06
N ALA A 81 -3.85 4.05 -3.22
CA ALA A 81 -2.41 4.17 -3.41
C ALA A 81 -1.92 5.50 -2.83
N TYR A 82 -0.79 5.46 -2.15
CA TYR A 82 -0.09 6.62 -1.65
C TYR A 82 1.33 6.60 -2.20
N ILE A 83 1.65 7.57 -3.04
CA ILE A 83 2.96 7.68 -3.67
C ILE A 83 3.76 8.76 -2.95
N TYR A 84 4.94 8.39 -2.47
CA TYR A 84 5.81 9.28 -1.71
C TYR A 84 7.18 9.34 -2.38
N PHE A 85 7.67 10.56 -2.63
CA PHE A 85 8.97 10.77 -3.24
C PHE A 85 10.02 11.06 -2.17
N THR A 86 11.16 10.34 -2.23
CA THR A 86 12.24 10.49 -1.25
C THR A 86 13.43 11.26 -1.82
N TYR A 87 14.32 11.70 -0.92
CA TYR A 87 15.55 12.37 -1.30
C TYR A 87 16.47 11.53 -2.16
N GLY A 88 16.36 10.20 -2.09
CA GLY A 88 17.10 9.31 -2.97
C GLY A 88 16.56 9.25 -4.39
N MET A 89 15.65 10.16 -4.74
CA MET A 89 14.99 10.24 -6.03
C MET A 89 14.21 8.96 -6.37
N HIS A 90 13.64 8.33 -5.36
CA HIS A 90 12.81 7.15 -5.49
C HIS A 90 11.37 7.45 -5.16
N TRP A 91 10.48 6.92 -5.98
CA TRP A 91 9.05 6.92 -5.70
C TRP A 91 8.70 5.68 -4.91
N LEU A 92 8.05 5.87 -3.76
CA LEU A 92 7.60 4.78 -2.90
C LEU A 92 6.10 4.59 -3.07
N LEU A 93 5.71 3.39 -3.47
CA LEU A 93 4.30 3.02 -3.61
C LEU A 93 3.82 2.35 -2.33
N ASN A 94 2.78 2.92 -1.74
CA ASN A 94 2.14 2.40 -0.54
C ASN A 94 0.66 2.12 -0.80
N ALA A 95 0.13 1.14 -0.09
CA ALA A 95 -1.32 0.94 0.03
C ALA A 95 -1.76 1.50 1.39
N VAL A 96 -2.70 2.43 1.38
CA VAL A 96 -3.25 3.00 2.62
C VAL A 96 -4.08 1.94 3.33
N THR A 97 -3.88 1.80 4.64
CA THR A 97 -4.57 0.81 5.47
C THR A 97 -5.23 1.48 6.66
N ASP A 98 -5.90 0.65 7.49
CA ASP A 98 -6.64 1.08 8.66
C ASP A 98 -7.81 2.00 8.31
N LYS A 99 -8.51 2.50 9.31
CA LYS A 99 -9.67 3.35 9.13
C LYS A 99 -9.29 4.73 8.64
N GLU A 100 -10.18 5.37 7.90
CA GLU A 100 -10.02 6.77 7.55
C GLU A 100 -9.75 7.62 8.79
N GLY A 101 -8.77 8.48 8.71
CA GLY A 101 -8.32 9.31 9.83
C GLY A 101 -7.18 8.71 10.64
N VAL A 102 -6.88 7.42 10.45
CA VAL A 102 -5.73 6.76 11.07
C VAL A 102 -4.62 6.63 10.01
N PRO A 103 -3.49 7.32 10.19
CA PRO A 103 -2.42 7.29 9.18
C PRO A 103 -1.65 5.98 9.25
N ALA A 104 -1.90 5.11 8.29
CA ALA A 104 -1.23 3.83 8.19
C ALA A 104 -1.12 3.41 6.75
N ALA A 105 -0.06 2.70 6.40
CA ALA A 105 0.17 2.25 5.05
C ALA A 105 1.12 1.06 5.02
N VAL A 106 1.03 0.28 3.94
CA VAL A 106 1.98 -0.79 3.64
C VAL A 106 2.80 -0.35 2.43
N LEU A 107 4.11 -0.26 2.62
CA LEU A 107 5.04 0.01 1.54
C LEU A 107 5.30 -1.26 0.74
N ILE A 108 5.16 -1.17 -0.58
CA ILE A 108 5.54 -2.24 -1.51
C ILE A 108 7.03 -2.07 -1.83
N ARG A 109 7.87 -2.90 -1.25
CA ARG A 109 9.32 -2.79 -1.38
C ARG A 109 9.89 -3.55 -2.55
N GLY A 110 9.29 -4.67 -2.90
CA GLY A 110 9.81 -5.52 -3.96
C GLY A 110 8.70 -6.14 -4.79
N LEU A 111 9.01 -6.31 -6.05
CA LEU A 111 8.15 -6.96 -7.04
C LEU A 111 8.88 -8.11 -7.72
#